data_859dd6ef8124c9e1b034151eb1d63dc8
#
_entry.id   859dd6ef8124c9e1b034151eb1d63dc8
#
_cell.length_a   1.000
_cell.length_b   1.000
_cell.length_c   1.000
_cell.angle_alpha   90.00
_cell.angle_beta   90.00
_cell.angle_gamma   90.00
#
_symmetry.space_group_name_H-M   'P 1'
#
loop_
_entity.id
_entity.type
_entity.pdbx_description
1 polymer ?
#
loop_
_entity_poly.entity_id
_entity_poly.type
_entity_poly.pdbx_seq_one_letter_code
_entity_poly.pdbx_strand_id
1 'polypeptide(L)'
;MIKLFFHPTPNSLKVALYLEEASQPYELVPVDTLKGEQHLAAFRSINPNGKVPAIDDNGVRVFDSTAILLYLAEKPGQLAGAPQDRAELLSWMMFIASGVGPYSGQAVHFKHMAPEKLPYAINRYERETQRHYEVLDAHLENRQYLVGDSFSIADISAWGWIDKGPFILGEDAMASYPNLQRWFDGINSRPAVARVRELGKDLNFKTERDEAARRELFPQNYPKT
;
A
#
# COMPACT_ATOMS: atom_id res chain seq x y z
N MET A 1 14.06 12.59 -13.74
CA MET A 1 12.64 12.51 -13.34
C MET A 1 12.35 11.11 -12.86
N ILE A 2 11.62 10.96 -11.75
CA ILE A 2 11.27 9.65 -11.20
C ILE A 2 10.25 8.98 -12.10
N LYS A 3 10.43 7.68 -12.42
CA LYS A 3 9.41 6.85 -13.05
C LYS A 3 8.78 5.99 -11.98
N LEU A 4 7.45 6.07 -11.82
CA LEU A 4 6.68 5.22 -10.92
C LEU A 4 5.99 4.11 -11.72
N PHE A 5 6.45 2.87 -11.56
CA PHE A 5 5.79 1.68 -12.11
C PHE A 5 4.57 1.34 -11.26
N PHE A 6 3.39 1.44 -11.85
CA PHE A 6 2.13 1.58 -11.13
C PHE A 6 1.02 0.66 -11.64
N HIS A 7 0.28 0.12 -10.71
CA HIS A 7 -1.10 -0.38 -10.83
C HIS A 7 -1.86 0.12 -9.60
N PRO A 8 -3.16 0.44 -9.64
CA PRO A 8 -3.90 1.03 -8.51
C PRO A 8 -4.09 0.03 -7.35
N THR A 9 -2.99 -0.34 -6.71
CA THR A 9 -2.93 -1.20 -5.53
C THR A 9 -2.64 -0.38 -4.28
N PRO A 10 -2.99 -0.86 -3.08
CA PRO A 10 -2.67 -0.17 -1.83
C PRO A 10 -1.21 0.28 -1.74
N ASN A 11 -0.28 -0.59 -2.14
CA ASN A 11 1.16 -0.29 -2.05
C ASN A 11 1.63 0.75 -3.07
N SER A 12 1.07 0.75 -4.29
CA SER A 12 1.41 1.77 -5.30
C SER A 12 0.86 3.15 -4.92
N LEU A 13 -0.36 3.18 -4.35
CA LEU A 13 -1.00 4.42 -3.91
C LEU A 13 -0.21 5.11 -2.78
N LYS A 14 0.48 4.36 -1.91
CA LYS A 14 1.40 4.93 -0.91
C LYS A 14 2.50 5.78 -1.55
N VAL A 15 3.17 5.22 -2.55
CA VAL A 15 4.27 5.91 -3.24
C VAL A 15 3.76 7.11 -4.01
N ALA A 16 2.63 6.95 -4.70
CA ALA A 16 1.98 8.06 -5.37
C ALA A 16 1.61 9.19 -4.39
N LEU A 17 1.04 8.85 -3.22
CA LEU A 17 0.70 9.85 -2.20
C LEU A 17 1.93 10.61 -1.70
N TYR A 18 3.04 9.92 -1.48
CA TYR A 18 4.29 10.59 -1.14
C TYR A 18 4.72 11.59 -2.21
N LEU A 19 4.73 11.18 -3.49
CA LEU A 19 5.18 12.03 -4.59
C LEU A 19 4.28 13.27 -4.75
N GLU A 20 2.97 13.11 -4.58
CA GLU A 20 2.00 14.20 -4.61
C GLU A 20 2.12 15.15 -3.41
N GLU A 21 2.33 14.63 -2.19
CA GLU A 21 2.53 15.45 -0.98
C GLU A 21 3.85 16.22 -1.04
N ALA A 22 4.91 15.59 -1.53
CA ALA A 22 6.22 16.21 -1.68
C ALA A 22 6.29 17.14 -2.92
N SER A 23 5.22 17.23 -3.71
CA SER A 23 5.23 17.94 -5.00
C SER A 23 6.41 17.52 -5.90
N GLN A 24 6.77 16.24 -5.84
CA GLN A 24 7.89 15.68 -6.57
C GLN A 24 7.44 15.27 -7.99
N PRO A 25 7.98 15.87 -9.06
CA PRO A 25 7.64 15.49 -10.41
C PRO A 25 7.97 14.02 -10.72
N TYR A 26 7.03 13.31 -11.32
CA TYR A 26 7.21 11.92 -11.72
C TYR A 26 6.46 11.58 -13.02
N GLU A 27 6.89 10.52 -13.66
CA GLU A 27 6.23 9.87 -14.80
C GLU A 27 5.53 8.62 -14.31
N LEU A 28 4.24 8.48 -14.58
CA LEU A 28 3.49 7.27 -14.28
C LEU A 28 3.70 6.24 -15.40
N VAL A 29 4.26 5.09 -15.05
CA VAL A 29 4.49 3.97 -15.99
C VAL A 29 3.51 2.85 -15.61
N PRO A 30 2.45 2.61 -16.41
CA PRO A 30 1.48 1.58 -16.10
C PRO A 30 2.07 0.18 -16.20
N VAL A 31 1.67 -0.70 -15.28
CA VAL A 31 1.96 -2.14 -15.27
C VAL A 31 0.68 -2.88 -14.95
N ASP A 32 0.01 -3.44 -15.96
CA ASP A 32 -1.25 -4.14 -15.76
C ASP A 32 -1.02 -5.53 -15.13
N THR A 33 -1.16 -5.60 -13.82
CA THR A 33 -0.93 -6.84 -13.06
C THR A 33 -1.97 -7.91 -13.32
N LEU A 34 -3.16 -7.52 -13.81
CA LEU A 34 -4.21 -8.48 -14.18
C LEU A 34 -3.99 -9.08 -15.59
N LYS A 35 -3.08 -8.48 -16.38
CA LYS A 35 -2.62 -9.01 -17.66
C LYS A 35 -1.23 -9.68 -17.59
N GLY A 36 -0.63 -9.75 -16.39
CA GLY A 36 0.67 -10.41 -16.21
C GLY A 36 1.88 -9.57 -16.59
N GLU A 37 1.73 -8.26 -16.84
CA GLU A 37 2.84 -7.40 -17.25
C GLU A 37 3.98 -7.33 -16.21
N GLN A 38 3.68 -7.60 -14.93
CA GLN A 38 4.69 -7.70 -13.86
C GLN A 38 5.67 -8.87 -14.07
N HIS A 39 5.36 -9.81 -14.95
CA HIS A 39 6.21 -10.96 -15.26
C HIS A 39 7.11 -10.73 -16.48
N LEU A 40 6.88 -9.67 -17.23
CA LEU A 40 7.69 -9.34 -18.41
C LEU A 40 9.13 -9.03 -18.00
N ALA A 41 10.09 -9.48 -18.81
CA ALA A 41 11.52 -9.29 -18.56
C ALA A 41 11.89 -7.81 -18.35
N ALA A 42 11.24 -6.91 -19.07
CA ALA A 42 11.45 -5.47 -18.93
C ALA A 42 11.12 -4.98 -17.51
N PHE A 43 9.96 -5.36 -16.94
CA PHE A 43 9.62 -4.99 -15.58
C PHE A 43 10.44 -5.78 -14.54
N ARG A 44 10.69 -7.06 -14.76
CA ARG A 44 11.52 -7.88 -13.86
C ARG A 44 12.97 -7.37 -13.76
N SER A 45 13.47 -6.66 -14.76
CA SER A 45 14.76 -5.98 -14.67
C SER A 45 14.76 -4.78 -13.73
N ILE A 46 13.58 -4.19 -13.45
CA ILE A 46 13.38 -3.10 -12.50
C ILE A 46 13.11 -3.66 -11.10
N ASN A 47 12.20 -4.63 -11.03
CA ASN A 47 11.85 -5.31 -9.77
C ASN A 47 11.86 -6.83 -9.95
N PRO A 48 12.90 -7.53 -9.47
CA PRO A 48 13.00 -8.98 -9.59
C PRO A 48 11.88 -9.74 -8.86
N ASN A 49 11.22 -9.12 -7.86
CA ASN A 49 10.06 -9.69 -7.19
C ASN A 49 8.80 -9.72 -8.07
N GLY A 50 8.76 -8.94 -9.18
CA GLY A 50 7.61 -8.90 -10.09
C GLY A 50 6.35 -8.34 -9.43
N LYS A 51 6.46 -7.30 -8.62
CA LYS A 51 5.34 -6.62 -7.95
C LYS A 51 5.45 -5.11 -8.07
N VAL A 52 4.33 -4.44 -8.16
CA VAL A 52 4.24 -2.98 -8.07
C VAL A 52 4.02 -2.56 -6.60
N PRO A 53 4.50 -1.37 -6.18
CA PRO A 53 5.25 -0.40 -6.97
C PRO A 53 6.74 -0.75 -7.11
N ALA A 54 7.37 -0.11 -8.09
CA ALA A 54 8.79 0.09 -8.19
C ALA A 54 9.05 1.51 -8.72
N ILE A 55 10.23 2.05 -8.50
CA ILE A 55 10.66 3.31 -9.10
C ILE A 55 11.98 3.16 -9.84
N ASP A 56 12.18 4.00 -10.88
CA ASP A 56 13.48 4.29 -11.44
C ASP A 56 13.73 5.79 -11.28
N ASP A 57 14.67 6.14 -10.44
CA ASP A 57 15.05 7.52 -10.18
C ASP A 57 16.39 7.83 -10.84
N ASN A 58 16.33 8.22 -12.13
CA ASN A 58 17.50 8.51 -12.94
C ASN A 58 18.53 7.36 -12.93
N GLY A 59 18.05 6.13 -13.07
CA GLY A 59 18.87 4.91 -13.10
C GLY A 59 19.01 4.20 -11.74
N VAL A 60 18.61 4.83 -10.64
CA VAL A 60 18.54 4.18 -9.32
C VAL A 60 17.19 3.47 -9.20
N ARG A 61 17.21 2.14 -9.20
CA ARG A 61 16.00 1.31 -9.12
C ARG A 61 15.73 0.92 -7.67
N VAL A 62 14.51 1.21 -7.22
CA VAL A 62 14.07 0.83 -5.87
C VAL A 62 12.73 0.12 -5.96
N PHE A 63 12.59 -0.98 -5.26
CA PHE A 63 11.33 -1.72 -5.15
C PHE A 63 11.00 -2.01 -3.68
N ASP A 64 9.80 -2.48 -3.42
CA ASP A 64 9.10 -2.49 -2.14
C ASP A 64 8.62 -1.09 -1.71
N SER A 65 7.32 -0.96 -1.42
CA SER A 65 6.72 0.34 -1.11
C SER A 65 7.32 1.02 0.13
N THR A 66 7.74 0.24 1.13
CA THR A 66 8.36 0.76 2.35
C THR A 66 9.78 1.24 2.07
N ALA A 67 10.57 0.45 1.31
CA ALA A 67 11.91 0.85 0.90
C ALA A 67 11.88 2.10 0.03
N ILE A 68 10.92 2.20 -0.90
CA ILE A 68 10.73 3.39 -1.74
C ILE A 68 10.42 4.62 -0.88
N LEU A 69 9.50 4.52 0.06
CA LEU A 69 9.16 5.63 0.94
C LEU A 69 10.35 6.09 1.78
N LEU A 70 11.12 5.16 2.35
CA LEU A 70 12.35 5.47 3.09
C LEU A 70 13.38 6.17 2.19
N TYR A 71 13.65 5.61 1.00
CA TYR A 71 14.59 6.18 0.03
C TYR A 71 14.21 7.60 -0.38
N LEU A 72 12.93 7.83 -0.69
CA LEU A 72 12.45 9.13 -1.13
C LEU A 72 12.49 10.16 0.01
N ALA A 73 12.15 9.76 1.23
CA ALA A 73 12.14 10.66 2.39
C ALA A 73 13.55 11.07 2.85
N GLU A 74 14.57 10.26 2.59
CA GLU A 74 15.96 10.58 2.93
C GLU A 74 16.59 11.64 2.01
N LYS A 75 16.12 11.76 0.77
CA LYS A 75 16.68 12.69 -0.21
C LYS A 75 16.50 14.17 0.18
N PRO A 76 15.29 14.72 0.18
CA PRO A 76 15.03 16.11 0.50
C PRO A 76 14.71 16.35 1.98
N GLY A 77 14.72 15.32 2.84
CA GLY A 77 14.29 15.41 4.23
C GLY A 77 12.78 15.65 4.43
N GLN A 78 11.99 15.56 3.38
CA GLN A 78 10.55 15.77 3.43
C GLN A 78 9.83 14.51 3.93
N LEU A 79 8.84 14.71 4.80
CA LEU A 79 7.96 13.66 5.33
C LEU A 79 8.70 12.52 6.09
N ALA A 80 9.97 12.74 6.44
CA ALA A 80 10.78 11.81 7.24
C ALA A 80 10.48 11.85 8.75
N GLY A 81 9.64 12.80 9.19
CA GLY A 81 9.51 13.13 10.61
C GLY A 81 10.72 13.88 11.16
N ALA A 82 10.71 14.17 12.45
CA ALA A 82 11.84 14.82 13.10
C ALA A 82 12.96 13.79 13.37
N PRO A 83 14.25 14.22 13.36
CA PRO A 83 15.37 13.29 13.56
C PRO A 83 15.31 12.50 14.88
N GLN A 84 14.80 13.08 15.96
CA GLN A 84 14.63 12.41 17.26
C GLN A 84 13.58 11.29 17.21
N ASP A 85 12.63 11.34 16.27
CA ASP A 85 11.56 10.36 16.14
C ASP A 85 11.93 9.18 15.22
N ARG A 86 13.16 9.15 14.73
CA ARG A 86 13.64 8.14 13.74
C ARG A 86 13.41 6.71 14.19
N ALA A 87 13.62 6.39 15.46
CA ALA A 87 13.42 5.03 15.99
C ALA A 87 11.94 4.63 15.99
N GLU A 88 11.06 5.54 16.39
CA GLU A 88 9.61 5.34 16.35
C GLU A 88 9.14 5.20 14.90
N LEU A 89 9.60 6.05 14.00
CA LEU A 89 9.31 5.99 12.57
C LEU A 89 9.64 4.62 11.98
N LEU A 90 10.84 4.11 12.22
CA LEU A 90 11.26 2.81 11.73
C LEU A 90 10.40 1.69 12.31
N SER A 91 10.05 1.74 13.58
CA SER A 91 9.19 0.76 14.24
C SER A 91 7.82 0.70 13.57
N TRP A 92 7.17 1.84 13.33
CA TRP A 92 5.87 1.89 12.66
C TRP A 92 5.97 1.50 11.18
N MET A 93 7.01 1.92 10.47
CA MET A 93 7.24 1.49 9.08
C MET A 93 7.35 -0.03 8.99
N MET A 94 8.11 -0.66 9.89
CA MET A 94 8.26 -2.13 9.91
C MET A 94 6.99 -2.84 10.38
N PHE A 95 6.26 -2.31 11.37
CA PHE A 95 4.95 -2.84 11.79
C PHE A 95 3.95 -2.89 10.61
N ILE A 96 3.94 -1.84 9.79
CA ILE A 96 3.08 -1.79 8.61
C ILE A 96 3.58 -2.74 7.52
N ALA A 97 4.88 -2.79 7.27
CA ALA A 97 5.48 -3.60 6.22
C ALA A 97 5.39 -5.12 6.51
N SER A 98 5.57 -5.52 7.76
CA SER A 98 5.59 -6.93 8.17
C SER A 98 4.25 -7.44 8.73
N GLY A 99 3.38 -6.55 9.14
CA GLY A 99 2.10 -6.85 9.78
C GLY A 99 0.90 -6.35 8.98
N VAL A 100 0.58 -5.08 9.07
CA VAL A 100 -0.65 -4.51 8.49
C VAL A 100 -0.82 -4.87 7.01
N GLY A 101 0.22 -4.64 6.20
CA GLY A 101 0.17 -4.90 4.76
C GLY A 101 -0.01 -6.38 4.43
N PRO A 102 0.90 -7.27 4.85
CA PRO A 102 0.81 -8.69 4.55
C PRO A 102 -0.48 -9.35 5.05
N TYR A 103 -0.90 -9.10 6.28
CA TYR A 103 -2.10 -9.74 6.82
C TYR A 103 -3.39 -9.21 6.16
N SER A 104 -3.48 -7.91 5.90
CA SER A 104 -4.57 -7.34 5.09
C SER A 104 -4.60 -7.92 3.67
N GLY A 105 -3.42 -8.08 3.05
CA GLY A 105 -3.30 -8.69 1.73
C GLY A 105 -3.75 -10.15 1.71
N GLN A 106 -3.43 -10.94 2.74
CA GLN A 106 -3.89 -12.32 2.86
C GLN A 106 -5.39 -12.39 3.16
N ALA A 107 -5.94 -11.47 3.98
CA ALA A 107 -7.37 -11.38 4.22
C ALA A 107 -8.12 -11.14 2.89
N VAL A 108 -7.67 -10.19 2.07
CA VAL A 108 -8.20 -9.97 0.71
C VAL A 108 -8.10 -11.24 -0.13
N HIS A 109 -6.95 -11.92 -0.12
CA HIS A 109 -6.74 -13.11 -0.93
C HIS A 109 -7.74 -14.21 -0.58
N PHE A 110 -7.80 -14.63 0.69
CA PHE A 110 -8.65 -15.75 1.10
C PHE A 110 -10.14 -15.42 1.06
N LYS A 111 -10.52 -14.16 1.26
CA LYS A 111 -11.92 -13.72 1.21
C LYS A 111 -12.45 -13.56 -0.22
N HIS A 112 -11.63 -13.01 -1.13
CA HIS A 112 -12.11 -12.56 -2.44
C HIS A 112 -11.43 -13.19 -3.65
N MET A 113 -10.22 -13.78 -3.51
CA MET A 113 -9.41 -14.21 -4.65
C MET A 113 -9.17 -15.71 -4.67
N ALA A 114 -9.12 -16.38 -3.52
CA ALA A 114 -8.88 -17.82 -3.45
C ALA A 114 -9.96 -18.60 -4.19
N PRO A 115 -9.60 -19.66 -4.95
CA PRO A 115 -10.55 -20.47 -5.70
C PRO A 115 -11.49 -21.25 -4.77
N GLU A 116 -11.05 -21.54 -3.56
CA GLU A 116 -11.81 -22.24 -2.53
C GLU A 116 -12.05 -21.33 -1.31
N LYS A 117 -13.22 -21.49 -0.70
CA LYS A 117 -13.52 -20.83 0.57
C LYS A 117 -12.95 -21.66 1.72
N LEU A 118 -11.95 -21.13 2.40
CA LEU A 118 -11.29 -21.72 3.56
C LEU A 118 -11.65 -20.94 4.81
N PRO A 119 -12.71 -21.29 5.55
CA PRO A 119 -13.23 -20.49 6.69
C PRO A 119 -12.17 -20.21 7.75
N TYR A 120 -11.31 -21.18 8.06
CA TYR A 120 -10.23 -21.00 9.01
C TYR A 120 -9.22 -19.93 8.56
N ALA A 121 -8.80 -19.97 7.29
CA ALA A 121 -7.85 -18.99 6.75
C ALA A 121 -8.48 -17.59 6.70
N ILE A 122 -9.73 -17.48 6.25
CA ILE A 122 -10.46 -16.22 6.23
C ILE A 122 -10.51 -15.63 7.64
N ASN A 123 -11.01 -16.39 8.62
CA ASN A 123 -11.09 -15.93 10.00
C ASN A 123 -9.71 -15.57 10.58
N ARG A 124 -8.68 -16.38 10.32
CA ARG A 124 -7.31 -16.15 10.81
C ARG A 124 -6.77 -14.80 10.36
N TYR A 125 -6.93 -14.47 9.07
CA TYR A 125 -6.38 -13.23 8.51
C TYR A 125 -7.24 -12.01 8.79
N GLU A 126 -8.56 -12.15 8.85
CA GLU A 126 -9.45 -11.07 9.30
C GLU A 126 -9.17 -10.69 10.77
N ARG A 127 -9.04 -11.66 11.67
CA ARG A 127 -8.72 -11.42 13.08
C ARG A 127 -7.36 -10.74 13.26
N GLU A 128 -6.36 -11.15 12.48
CA GLU A 128 -5.04 -10.52 12.55
C GLU A 128 -5.07 -9.09 11.99
N THR A 129 -5.85 -8.84 10.93
CA THR A 129 -6.09 -7.49 10.42
C THR A 129 -6.77 -6.62 11.48
N GLN A 130 -7.82 -7.13 12.15
CA GLN A 130 -8.49 -6.44 13.24
C GLN A 130 -7.52 -6.09 14.38
N ARG A 131 -6.69 -7.06 14.80
CA ARG A 131 -5.68 -6.82 15.84
C ARG A 131 -4.70 -5.70 15.47
N HIS A 132 -4.29 -5.61 14.22
CA HIS A 132 -3.44 -4.50 13.77
C HIS A 132 -4.18 -3.16 13.81
N TYR A 133 -5.48 -3.14 13.49
CA TYR A 133 -6.30 -1.93 13.58
C TYR A 133 -6.49 -1.50 15.04
N GLU A 134 -6.68 -2.44 15.97
CA GLU A 134 -6.73 -2.19 17.41
C GLU A 134 -5.44 -1.53 17.92
N VAL A 135 -4.27 -2.02 17.48
CA VAL A 135 -2.97 -1.45 17.84
C VAL A 135 -2.83 -0.03 17.31
N LEU A 136 -3.23 0.22 16.05
CA LEU A 136 -3.19 1.56 15.46
C LEU A 136 -4.17 2.51 16.13
N ASP A 137 -5.39 2.05 16.42
CA ASP A 137 -6.42 2.86 17.08
C ASP A 137 -5.97 3.29 18.49
N ALA A 138 -5.48 2.34 19.28
CA ALA A 138 -4.97 2.63 20.63
C ALA A 138 -3.77 3.59 20.58
N HIS A 139 -2.86 3.43 19.63
CA HIS A 139 -1.71 4.32 19.47
C HIS A 139 -2.12 5.75 19.09
N LEU A 140 -3.17 5.88 18.28
CA LEU A 140 -3.69 7.16 17.81
C LEU A 140 -4.58 7.88 18.85
N GLU A 141 -4.81 7.28 20.03
CA GLU A 141 -5.48 7.98 21.12
C GLU A 141 -4.68 9.26 21.47
N ASN A 142 -5.33 10.41 21.37
CA ASN A 142 -4.73 11.72 21.59
C ASN A 142 -3.56 12.09 20.63
N ARG A 143 -3.36 11.36 19.52
CA ARG A 143 -2.35 11.66 18.51
C ARG A 143 -3.00 12.01 17.17
N GLN A 144 -2.45 12.99 16.49
CA GLN A 144 -2.88 13.37 15.14
C GLN A 144 -2.21 12.51 14.07
N TYR A 145 -0.98 12.05 14.31
CA TYR A 145 -0.16 11.28 13.39
C TYR A 145 0.46 10.07 14.08
N LEU A 146 0.94 9.10 13.30
CA LEU A 146 1.56 7.89 13.83
C LEU A 146 2.91 8.16 14.50
N VAL A 147 3.63 9.20 14.06
CA VAL A 147 4.96 9.52 14.58
C VAL A 147 5.08 11.02 14.80
N GLY A 148 5.46 11.40 16.02
CA GLY A 148 5.64 12.80 16.38
C GLY A 148 4.41 13.66 16.12
N ASP A 149 4.63 14.93 15.80
CA ASP A 149 3.59 15.93 15.63
C ASP A 149 3.37 16.34 14.16
N SER A 150 3.88 15.55 13.20
CA SER A 150 3.80 15.89 11.79
C SER A 150 3.48 14.68 10.91
N PHE A 151 2.73 14.94 9.82
CA PHE A 151 2.45 13.94 8.80
C PHE A 151 3.75 13.40 8.20
N SER A 152 3.88 12.08 8.13
CA SER A 152 5.11 11.41 7.73
C SER A 152 4.88 10.20 6.83
N ILE A 153 5.97 9.58 6.38
CA ILE A 153 5.91 8.33 5.61
C ILE A 153 5.27 7.17 6.38
N ALA A 154 5.22 7.21 7.71
CA ALA A 154 4.50 6.21 8.51
C ALA A 154 2.99 6.31 8.24
N ASP A 155 2.44 7.53 8.25
CA ASP A 155 1.03 7.76 7.94
C ASP A 155 0.69 7.36 6.51
N ILE A 156 1.52 7.74 5.56
CA ILE A 156 1.38 7.36 4.13
C ILE A 156 1.39 5.84 3.99
N SER A 157 2.30 5.17 4.67
CA SER A 157 2.44 3.71 4.61
C SER A 157 1.22 2.99 5.17
N ALA A 158 0.65 3.45 6.28
CA ALA A 158 -0.56 2.89 6.87
C ALA A 158 -1.80 3.17 6.01
N TRP A 159 -1.97 4.42 5.57
CA TRP A 159 -3.14 4.87 4.82
C TRP A 159 -3.49 3.95 3.65
N GLY A 160 -2.52 3.51 2.87
CA GLY A 160 -2.77 2.69 1.69
C GLY A 160 -3.53 1.38 1.98
N TRP A 161 -3.31 0.78 3.16
CA TRP A 161 -4.01 -0.44 3.57
C TRP A 161 -5.27 -0.16 4.38
N ILE A 162 -5.29 0.86 5.21
CA ILE A 162 -6.49 1.28 5.96
C ILE A 162 -7.60 1.71 5.00
N ASP A 163 -7.26 2.32 3.85
CA ASP A 163 -8.20 2.61 2.75
C ASP A 163 -8.97 1.37 2.24
N LYS A 164 -8.44 0.18 2.46
CA LYS A 164 -9.11 -1.08 2.09
C LYS A 164 -9.89 -1.73 3.24
N GLY A 165 -9.95 -1.08 4.40
CA GLY A 165 -10.66 -1.58 5.57
C GLY A 165 -12.07 -2.05 5.28
N PRO A 166 -12.94 -1.24 4.66
CA PRO A 166 -14.30 -1.64 4.29
C PRO A 166 -14.35 -2.89 3.38
N PHE A 167 -13.45 -2.99 2.42
CA PHE A 167 -13.37 -4.15 1.53
C PHE A 167 -12.89 -5.42 2.25
N ILE A 168 -12.04 -5.28 3.27
CA ILE A 168 -11.45 -6.41 4.00
C ILE A 168 -12.41 -6.89 5.10
N LEU A 169 -12.90 -5.96 5.94
CA LEU A 169 -13.62 -6.26 7.18
C LEU A 169 -15.12 -5.98 7.11
N GLY A 170 -15.61 -5.32 6.05
CA GLY A 170 -16.99 -4.87 5.89
C GLY A 170 -17.15 -3.35 6.03
N GLU A 171 -18.25 -2.82 5.51
CA GLU A 171 -18.48 -1.37 5.41
C GLU A 171 -18.42 -0.64 6.77
N ASP A 172 -18.91 -1.27 7.82
CA ASP A 172 -18.95 -0.68 9.17
C ASP A 172 -17.69 -0.96 9.99
N ALA A 173 -16.67 -1.59 9.40
CA ALA A 173 -15.48 -2.05 10.14
C ALA A 173 -14.78 -0.93 10.92
N MET A 174 -14.71 0.27 10.33
CA MET A 174 -14.02 1.42 10.94
C MET A 174 -14.76 2.01 12.16
N ALA A 175 -16.05 1.75 12.32
CA ALA A 175 -16.83 2.24 13.46
C ALA A 175 -16.31 1.73 14.81
N SER A 176 -15.61 0.59 14.82
CA SER A 176 -14.99 0.02 16.02
C SER A 176 -13.64 0.66 16.38
N TYR A 177 -13.09 1.54 15.52
CA TYR A 177 -11.77 2.13 15.66
C TYR A 177 -11.83 3.66 15.51
N PRO A 178 -12.39 4.38 16.51
CA PRO A 178 -12.71 5.81 16.37
C PRO A 178 -11.48 6.71 16.19
N ASN A 179 -10.33 6.37 16.80
CA ASN A 179 -9.10 7.14 16.65
C ASN A 179 -8.48 6.91 15.27
N LEU A 180 -8.49 5.66 14.81
CA LEU A 180 -8.03 5.28 13.48
C LEU A 180 -8.93 5.92 12.41
N GLN A 181 -10.25 5.93 12.60
CA GLN A 181 -11.19 6.60 11.69
C GLN A 181 -10.90 8.10 11.61
N ARG A 182 -10.79 8.79 12.76
CA ARG A 182 -10.44 10.21 12.81
C ARG A 182 -9.14 10.51 12.06
N TRP A 183 -8.10 9.73 12.29
CA TRP A 183 -6.82 9.84 11.61
C TRP A 183 -6.97 9.63 10.10
N PHE A 184 -7.70 8.60 9.69
CA PHE A 184 -7.95 8.28 8.29
C PHE A 184 -8.71 9.40 7.57
N ASP A 185 -9.74 9.98 8.20
CA ASP A 185 -10.51 11.10 7.65
C ASP A 185 -9.63 12.35 7.50
N GLY A 186 -8.77 12.62 8.48
CA GLY A 186 -7.80 13.70 8.42
C GLY A 186 -6.84 13.55 7.22
N ILE A 187 -6.37 12.35 6.93
CA ILE A 187 -5.53 12.11 5.74
C ILE A 187 -6.35 12.22 4.46
N ASN A 188 -7.56 11.67 4.43
CA ASN A 188 -8.42 11.72 3.24
C ASN A 188 -8.83 13.15 2.84
N SER A 189 -8.84 14.10 3.78
CA SER A 189 -9.11 15.51 3.49
C SER A 189 -7.98 16.23 2.76
N ARG A 190 -6.80 15.60 2.63
CA ARG A 190 -5.63 16.21 2.00
C ARG A 190 -5.80 16.28 0.47
N PRO A 191 -5.46 17.42 -0.16
CA PRO A 191 -5.61 17.57 -1.61
C PRO A 191 -4.82 16.54 -2.43
N ALA A 192 -3.66 16.07 -1.92
CA ALA A 192 -2.86 15.04 -2.56
C ALA A 192 -3.63 13.70 -2.66
N VAL A 193 -4.40 13.33 -1.65
CA VAL A 193 -5.21 12.10 -1.68
C VAL A 193 -6.25 12.17 -2.79
N ALA A 194 -6.91 13.34 -2.99
CA ALA A 194 -7.86 13.51 -4.08
C ALA A 194 -7.18 13.28 -5.44
N ARG A 195 -5.97 13.83 -5.66
CA ARG A 195 -5.22 13.59 -6.90
C ARG A 195 -4.82 12.13 -7.08
N VAL A 196 -4.34 11.49 -6.02
CA VAL A 196 -3.95 10.06 -6.05
C VAL A 196 -5.14 9.15 -6.40
N ARG A 197 -6.36 9.47 -5.95
CA ARG A 197 -7.56 8.70 -6.27
C ARG A 197 -7.98 8.81 -7.74
N GLU A 198 -7.51 9.82 -8.46
CA GLU A 198 -7.73 9.97 -9.90
C GLU A 198 -6.68 9.23 -10.75
N LEU A 199 -5.52 8.87 -10.15
CA LEU A 199 -4.44 8.21 -10.90
C LEU A 199 -4.88 6.87 -11.49
N GLY A 200 -4.63 6.75 -12.76
CA GLY A 200 -4.87 5.50 -13.50
C GLY A 200 -6.31 5.30 -13.97
N LYS A 201 -7.24 6.24 -13.72
CA LYS A 201 -8.63 6.14 -14.21
C LYS A 201 -8.73 6.24 -15.73
N ASP A 202 -7.80 6.95 -16.35
CA ASP A 202 -7.66 7.10 -17.79
C ASP A 202 -6.81 5.99 -18.43
N LEU A 203 -6.19 5.14 -17.63
CA LEU A 203 -5.42 4.01 -18.10
C LEU A 203 -6.33 2.79 -18.27
N ASN A 204 -6.22 2.12 -19.42
CA ASN A 204 -7.02 0.94 -19.75
C ASN A 204 -6.54 -0.33 -19.02
N PHE A 205 -6.47 -0.28 -17.69
CA PHE A 205 -6.20 -1.45 -16.89
C PHE A 205 -7.36 -2.45 -16.99
N LYS A 206 -7.01 -3.74 -17.02
CA LYS A 206 -8.01 -4.80 -16.84
C LYS A 206 -8.65 -4.65 -15.46
N THR A 207 -9.98 -4.70 -15.39
CA THR A 207 -10.73 -4.58 -14.13
C THR A 207 -11.32 -5.91 -13.67
N GLU A 208 -11.56 -6.81 -14.62
CA GLU A 208 -12.13 -8.12 -14.34
C GLU A 208 -11.13 -9.04 -13.64
N ARG A 209 -11.54 -9.57 -12.49
CA ARG A 209 -10.77 -10.55 -11.71
C ARG A 209 -11.22 -11.98 -12.04
N ASP A 210 -11.23 -12.28 -13.32
CA ASP A 210 -11.54 -13.60 -13.85
C ASP A 210 -10.43 -14.63 -13.50
N GLU A 211 -10.60 -15.88 -13.96
CA GLU A 211 -9.62 -16.93 -13.72
C GLU A 211 -8.27 -16.61 -14.36
N ALA A 212 -8.25 -16.00 -15.56
CA ALA A 212 -7.02 -15.60 -16.23
C ALA A 212 -6.26 -14.56 -15.38
N ALA A 213 -6.94 -13.53 -14.88
CA ALA A 213 -6.34 -12.53 -14.00
C ALA A 213 -5.80 -13.15 -12.70
N ARG A 214 -6.51 -14.12 -12.10
CA ARG A 214 -6.03 -14.84 -10.91
C ARG A 214 -4.77 -15.64 -11.18
N ARG A 215 -4.68 -16.30 -12.36
CA ARG A 215 -3.47 -17.03 -12.78
C ARG A 215 -2.27 -16.07 -12.96
N GLU A 216 -2.51 -14.87 -13.51
CA GLU A 216 -1.45 -13.86 -13.64
C GLU A 216 -1.02 -13.25 -12.30
N LEU A 217 -1.96 -13.07 -11.37
CA LEU A 217 -1.62 -12.55 -10.04
C LEU A 217 -0.88 -13.57 -9.16
N PHE A 218 -1.20 -14.86 -9.31
CA PHE A 218 -0.72 -15.94 -8.43
C PHE A 218 -0.30 -17.18 -9.22
N PRO A 219 0.61 -17.05 -10.22
CA PRO A 219 0.96 -18.16 -11.12
C PRO A 219 1.53 -19.38 -10.37
N GLN A 220 2.16 -19.16 -9.21
CA GLN A 220 2.70 -20.23 -8.37
C GLN A 220 1.63 -21.15 -7.75
N ASN A 221 0.36 -20.70 -7.70
CA ASN A 221 -0.75 -21.46 -7.14
C ASN A 221 -1.45 -22.33 -8.18
N TYR A 222 -1.01 -22.28 -9.43
CA TYR A 222 -1.59 -23.05 -10.53
C TYR A 222 -0.55 -23.98 -11.14
N PRO A 223 -0.94 -25.23 -11.51
CA PRO A 223 -0.01 -26.12 -12.21
C PRO A 223 0.51 -25.45 -13.49
N LYS A 224 1.80 -25.61 -13.75
CA LYS A 224 2.33 -25.28 -15.08
C LYS A 224 1.72 -26.25 -16.08
N THR A 225 0.91 -25.74 -16.98
CA THR A 225 0.44 -26.49 -18.15
C THR A 225 1.59 -26.75 -19.09
#